data_b7c8b91f2ef8f044e51baff039adb34b
#
_entry.id   b7c8b91f2ef8f044e51baff039adb34b
#
_cell.length_a   1.000
_cell.length_b   1.000
_cell.length_c   1.000
_cell.angle_alpha   90.00
_cell.angle_beta   90.00
_cell.angle_gamma   90.00
#
_symmetry.space_group_name_H-M   'P 1'
#
loop_
_entity.id
_entity.type
_entity.pdbx_description
1 polymer ?
#
loop_
_entity_poly.entity_id
_entity_poly.type
_entity_poly.pdbx_seq_one_letter_code
_entity_poly.pdbx_strand_id
1 'polypeptide(L)'
;MTPTTDLTLRDLGERWWRPAVAVLLVAAAIVWRVVKDDLGAPPNLELSTAAAFAAAGLLRHRLAMLAPLVVVAISDVLLTNSAILLFTWTAWAAIGVGAWWTRRASGGRRVVAALGFGVGSSLVFYLWTNFGVWLQGRGTFYPAGLDGLLASYVAGLPFLRPMLLGNLVLVPVAAAVVALVERLERAHAVGTAPTAA
;
A
#
# COMPACT_ATOMS: atom_id res chain seq x y z
N MET A 1 -43.55 -4.46 15.95
CA MET A 1 -42.76 -5.63 15.51
C MET A 1 -41.86 -5.14 14.39
N THR A 2 -40.58 -4.89 14.67
CA THR A 2 -39.56 -4.57 13.66
C THR A 2 -39.21 -5.89 12.95
N PRO A 3 -39.27 -5.97 11.62
CA PRO A 3 -38.87 -7.18 10.92
C PRO A 3 -37.38 -7.41 11.19
N THR A 4 -37.05 -8.50 11.86
CA THR A 4 -35.71 -9.03 11.91
C THR A 4 -35.37 -9.48 10.49
N THR A 5 -34.58 -8.67 9.79
CA THR A 5 -34.07 -9.04 8.48
C THR A 5 -33.05 -10.15 8.70
N ASP A 6 -33.46 -11.40 8.50
CA ASP A 6 -32.54 -12.54 8.52
C ASP A 6 -31.51 -12.34 7.40
N LEU A 7 -30.32 -11.88 7.78
CA LEU A 7 -29.20 -11.72 6.85
C LEU A 7 -28.80 -13.12 6.34
N THR A 8 -28.96 -13.35 5.05
CA THR A 8 -28.54 -14.60 4.42
C THR A 8 -27.01 -14.64 4.30
N LEU A 9 -26.43 -15.85 4.21
CA LEU A 9 -24.99 -16.01 3.93
C LEU A 9 -24.56 -15.30 2.64
N ARG A 10 -25.49 -15.19 1.68
CA ARG A 10 -25.30 -14.48 0.43
C ARG A 10 -25.17 -12.97 0.68
N ASP A 11 -26.06 -12.36 1.46
CA ASP A 11 -26.03 -10.94 1.79
C ASP A 11 -24.73 -10.58 2.56
N LEU A 12 -24.28 -11.46 3.44
CA LEU A 12 -23.01 -11.32 4.14
C LEU A 12 -21.84 -11.41 3.15
N GLY A 13 -21.83 -12.34 2.20
CA GLY A 13 -20.83 -12.47 1.17
C GLY A 13 -20.75 -11.19 0.31
N GLU A 14 -21.89 -10.71 -0.19
CA GLU A 14 -21.95 -9.49 -1.02
C GLU A 14 -21.48 -8.24 -0.28
N ARG A 15 -21.68 -8.17 1.03
CA ARG A 15 -21.27 -7.03 1.86
C ARG A 15 -19.77 -7.05 2.21
N TRP A 16 -19.19 -8.24 2.45
CA TRP A 16 -17.88 -8.37 3.08
C TRP A 16 -16.76 -8.76 2.13
N TRP A 17 -17.03 -9.14 0.87
CA TRP A 17 -15.98 -9.61 -0.01
C TRP A 17 -14.92 -8.54 -0.37
N ARG A 18 -15.31 -7.26 -0.57
CA ARG A 18 -14.34 -6.19 -0.78
C ARG A 18 -13.42 -5.96 0.43
N PRO A 19 -13.97 -5.81 1.65
CA PRO A 19 -13.15 -5.81 2.85
C PRO A 19 -12.27 -7.06 2.98
N ALA A 20 -12.78 -8.24 2.68
CA ALA A 20 -12.01 -9.48 2.74
C ALA A 20 -10.80 -9.46 1.78
N VAL A 21 -10.98 -9.05 0.53
CA VAL A 21 -9.88 -8.92 -0.43
C VAL A 21 -8.85 -7.87 0.07
N ALA A 22 -9.30 -6.73 0.59
CA ALA A 22 -8.40 -5.72 1.12
C ALA A 22 -7.60 -6.25 2.32
N VAL A 23 -8.24 -6.96 3.25
CA VAL A 23 -7.58 -7.58 4.41
C VAL A 23 -6.57 -8.64 3.97
N LEU A 24 -6.91 -9.48 3.00
CA LEU A 24 -5.99 -10.49 2.45
C LEU A 24 -4.75 -9.84 1.82
N LEU A 25 -4.91 -8.74 1.08
CA LEU A 25 -3.77 -8.02 0.50
C LEU A 25 -2.89 -7.37 1.56
N VAL A 26 -3.48 -6.80 2.61
CA VAL A 26 -2.75 -6.26 3.77
C VAL A 26 -2.01 -7.37 4.50
N ALA A 27 -2.66 -8.50 4.75
CA ALA A 27 -2.03 -9.66 5.39
C ALA A 27 -0.87 -10.21 4.54
N ALA A 28 -1.06 -10.33 3.23
CA ALA A 28 0.01 -10.73 2.31
C ALA A 28 1.20 -9.77 2.35
N ALA A 29 0.96 -8.45 2.46
CA ALA A 29 2.02 -7.46 2.58
C ALA A 29 2.78 -7.59 3.91
N ILE A 30 2.08 -7.89 5.02
CA ILE A 30 2.72 -8.16 6.33
C ILE A 30 3.60 -9.42 6.23
N VAL A 31 3.03 -10.52 5.74
CA VAL A 31 3.77 -11.78 5.59
C VAL A 31 5.00 -11.59 4.71
N TRP A 32 4.82 -10.94 3.54
CA TRP A 32 5.94 -10.64 2.64
C TRP A 32 7.05 -9.88 3.35
N ARG A 33 6.69 -8.83 4.09
CA ARG A 33 7.67 -8.00 4.79
C ARG A 33 8.45 -8.76 5.87
N VAL A 34 7.82 -9.77 6.50
CA VAL A 34 8.47 -10.62 7.50
C VAL A 34 9.39 -11.65 6.86
N VAL A 35 8.99 -12.26 5.74
CA VAL A 35 9.73 -13.41 5.18
C VAL A 35 10.67 -13.04 4.02
N LYS A 36 10.57 -11.85 3.44
CA LYS A 36 11.29 -11.48 2.20
C LYS A 36 12.82 -11.57 2.34
N ASP A 37 13.35 -11.23 3.50
CA ASP A 37 14.80 -11.24 3.75
C ASP A 37 15.32 -12.68 3.82
N ASP A 38 14.57 -13.60 4.44
CA ASP A 38 14.88 -15.04 4.46
C ASP A 38 14.81 -15.67 3.07
N LEU A 39 13.98 -15.10 2.18
CA LEU A 39 13.86 -15.52 0.78
C LEU A 39 14.93 -14.89 -0.13
N GLY A 40 15.81 -14.06 0.39
CA GLY A 40 16.83 -13.35 -0.39
C GLY A 40 16.26 -12.33 -1.36
N ALA A 41 15.06 -11.79 -1.09
CA ALA A 41 14.44 -10.77 -1.93
C ALA A 41 15.22 -9.45 -1.85
N PRO A 42 15.21 -8.64 -2.93
CA PRO A 42 15.86 -7.35 -2.91
C PRO A 42 15.37 -6.44 -1.78
N PRO A 43 16.25 -5.64 -1.16
CA PRO A 43 15.85 -4.72 -0.10
C PRO A 43 14.79 -3.72 -0.62
N ASN A 44 13.82 -3.38 0.24
CA ASN A 44 12.71 -2.49 -0.11
C ASN A 44 11.82 -2.94 -1.29
N LEU A 45 11.89 -4.19 -1.73
CA LEU A 45 10.85 -4.77 -2.57
C LEU A 45 9.63 -5.03 -1.68
N GLU A 46 8.61 -4.17 -1.80
CA GLU A 46 7.50 -4.10 -0.85
C GLU A 46 6.14 -4.27 -1.53
N LEU A 47 5.26 -5.04 -0.87
CA LEU A 47 3.84 -5.13 -1.27
C LEU A 47 2.98 -4.02 -0.63
N SER A 48 3.52 -3.29 0.34
CA SER A 48 2.79 -2.32 1.17
C SER A 48 2.15 -1.19 0.36
N THR A 49 2.86 -0.67 -0.67
CA THR A 49 2.34 0.36 -1.57
C THR A 49 1.16 -0.15 -2.41
N ALA A 50 1.28 -1.36 -2.94
CA ALA A 50 0.23 -2.02 -3.72
C ALA A 50 -1.01 -2.32 -2.85
N ALA A 51 -0.80 -2.81 -1.62
CA ALA A 51 -1.86 -3.04 -0.65
C ALA A 51 -2.58 -1.73 -0.26
N ALA A 52 -1.84 -0.63 -0.07
CA ALA A 52 -2.42 0.69 0.18
C ALA A 52 -3.32 1.16 -0.96
N PHE A 53 -2.84 1.03 -2.21
CA PHE A 53 -3.62 1.39 -3.40
C PHE A 53 -4.90 0.56 -3.51
N ALA A 54 -4.78 -0.77 -3.35
CA ALA A 54 -5.92 -1.67 -3.40
C ALA A 54 -6.93 -1.40 -2.27
N ALA A 55 -6.46 -1.24 -1.04
CA ALA A 55 -7.32 -0.93 0.10
C ALA A 55 -8.11 0.38 -0.11
N ALA A 56 -7.47 1.43 -0.63
CA ALA A 56 -8.13 2.69 -0.93
C ALA A 56 -9.23 2.52 -2.01
N GLY A 57 -8.97 1.73 -3.07
CA GLY A 57 -9.92 1.47 -4.15
C GLY A 57 -11.08 0.55 -3.72
N LEU A 58 -10.81 -0.48 -2.91
CA LEU A 58 -11.79 -1.48 -2.49
C LEU A 58 -12.68 -0.97 -1.36
N LEU A 59 -12.10 -0.44 -0.29
CA LEU A 59 -12.86 -0.05 0.90
C LEU A 59 -13.61 1.26 0.72
N ARG A 60 -13.08 2.19 -0.10
CA ARG A 60 -13.64 3.54 -0.33
C ARG A 60 -13.93 4.31 0.96
N HIS A 61 -13.34 3.87 2.07
CA HIS A 61 -13.48 4.48 3.39
C HIS A 61 -12.14 5.12 3.80
N ARG A 62 -12.21 6.27 4.50
CA ARG A 62 -10.99 7.01 4.91
C ARG A 62 -10.02 6.18 5.76
N LEU A 63 -10.49 5.20 6.50
CA LEU A 63 -9.61 4.30 7.26
C LEU A 63 -8.68 3.46 6.37
N ALA A 64 -8.97 3.32 5.06
CA ALA A 64 -8.06 2.68 4.12
C ALA A 64 -6.69 3.38 4.03
N MET A 65 -6.61 4.68 4.38
CA MET A 65 -5.34 5.39 4.49
C MET A 65 -4.38 4.77 5.52
N LEU A 66 -4.91 4.07 6.51
CA LEU A 66 -4.12 3.43 7.56
C LEU A 66 -3.52 2.08 7.11
N ALA A 67 -3.97 1.51 5.98
CA ALA A 67 -3.52 0.19 5.54
C ALA A 67 -1.98 0.04 5.50
N PRO A 68 -1.20 0.93 4.87
CA PRO A 68 0.25 0.77 4.84
C PRO A 68 0.89 0.97 6.22
N LEU A 69 0.32 1.84 7.06
CA LEU A 69 0.79 2.03 8.43
C LEU A 69 0.54 0.78 9.29
N VAL A 70 -0.60 0.12 9.12
CA VAL A 70 -0.90 -1.16 9.81
C VAL A 70 0.09 -2.24 9.37
N VAL A 71 0.41 -2.34 8.07
CA VAL A 71 1.43 -3.28 7.58
C VAL A 71 2.75 -3.05 8.30
N VAL A 72 3.22 -1.80 8.30
CA VAL A 72 4.53 -1.46 8.86
C VAL A 72 4.55 -1.62 10.39
N ALA A 73 3.53 -1.13 11.09
CA ALA A 73 3.47 -1.23 12.54
C ALA A 73 3.50 -2.70 13.03
N ILE A 74 2.71 -3.57 12.41
CA ILE A 74 2.69 -5.00 12.77
C ILE A 74 4.04 -5.66 12.43
N SER A 75 4.56 -5.44 11.23
CA SER A 75 5.82 -6.07 10.81
C SER A 75 7.03 -5.54 11.59
N ASP A 76 7.09 -4.25 11.93
CA ASP A 76 8.19 -3.70 12.72
C ASP A 76 8.21 -4.26 14.14
N VAL A 77 7.02 -4.53 14.73
CA VAL A 77 6.94 -5.26 16.02
C VAL A 77 7.46 -6.68 15.88
N LEU A 78 7.06 -7.41 14.83
CA LEU A 78 7.49 -8.79 14.60
C LEU A 78 9.00 -8.90 14.30
N LEU A 79 9.54 -7.92 13.57
CA LEU A 79 10.95 -7.85 13.19
C LEU A 79 11.83 -7.15 14.23
N THR A 80 11.26 -6.67 15.34
CA THR A 80 11.95 -5.85 16.35
C THR A 80 12.72 -4.66 15.74
N ASN A 81 12.21 -4.13 14.63
CA ASN A 81 12.81 -3.00 13.93
C ASN A 81 12.55 -1.70 14.68
N SER A 82 13.61 -0.99 15.07
CA SER A 82 13.53 0.27 15.80
C SER A 82 14.25 1.44 15.12
N ALA A 83 14.98 1.16 14.03
CA ALA A 83 15.73 2.18 13.31
C ALA A 83 14.80 3.16 12.58
N ILE A 84 15.08 4.44 12.69
CA ILE A 84 14.37 5.53 11.99
C ILE A 84 12.83 5.43 11.97
N LEU A 85 12.21 4.82 12.99
CA LEU A 85 10.75 4.55 13.03
C LEU A 85 9.90 5.79 12.73
N LEU A 86 10.26 6.97 13.28
CA LEU A 86 9.54 8.20 13.02
C LEU A 86 9.46 8.50 11.50
N PHE A 87 10.56 8.33 10.79
CA PHE A 87 10.64 8.62 9.36
C PHE A 87 9.95 7.55 8.53
N THR A 88 10.10 6.27 8.87
CA THR A 88 9.41 5.18 8.17
C THR A 88 7.90 5.26 8.35
N TRP A 89 7.42 5.43 9.57
CA TRP A 89 5.98 5.47 9.85
C TRP A 89 5.29 6.70 9.26
N THR A 90 5.93 7.88 9.35
CA THR A 90 5.38 9.10 8.74
C THR A 90 5.42 9.05 7.21
N ALA A 91 6.44 8.42 6.60
CA ALA A 91 6.44 8.14 5.16
C ALA A 91 5.26 7.25 4.76
N TRP A 92 5.01 6.15 5.48
CA TRP A 92 3.89 5.26 5.20
C TRP A 92 2.53 5.89 5.47
N ALA A 93 2.42 6.76 6.47
CA ALA A 93 1.21 7.57 6.67
C ALA A 93 0.94 8.50 5.47
N ALA A 94 1.97 9.20 4.98
CA ALA A 94 1.86 10.05 3.79
C ALA A 94 1.49 9.25 2.53
N ILE A 95 2.09 8.07 2.34
CA ILE A 95 1.74 7.14 1.26
C ILE A 95 0.28 6.70 1.36
N GLY A 96 -0.21 6.41 2.56
CA GLY A 96 -1.62 6.08 2.80
C GLY A 96 -2.58 7.20 2.39
N VAL A 97 -2.24 8.45 2.71
CA VAL A 97 -2.99 9.64 2.24
C VAL A 97 -2.94 9.75 0.71
N GLY A 98 -1.76 9.53 0.10
CA GLY A 98 -1.62 9.51 -1.36
C GLY A 98 -2.49 8.43 -2.01
N ALA A 99 -2.55 7.22 -1.44
CA ALA A 99 -3.43 6.15 -1.92
C ALA A 99 -4.91 6.57 -1.91
N TRP A 100 -5.32 7.27 -0.87
CA TRP A 100 -6.69 7.77 -0.78
C TRP A 100 -7.09 8.73 -1.90
N TRP A 101 -6.17 9.55 -2.40
CA TRP A 101 -6.45 10.43 -3.54
C TRP A 101 -6.68 9.65 -4.84
N THR A 102 -6.09 8.48 -5.00
CA THR A 102 -6.26 7.64 -6.20
C THR A 102 -7.57 6.84 -6.22
N ARG A 103 -8.28 6.71 -5.11
CA ARG A 103 -9.45 5.82 -4.90
C ARG A 103 -10.60 5.97 -5.90
N ARG A 104 -10.73 7.14 -6.53
CA ARG A 104 -11.80 7.45 -7.52
C ARG A 104 -11.36 7.26 -8.95
N ALA A 105 -10.11 6.92 -9.20
CA ALA A 105 -9.62 6.69 -10.55
C ALA A 105 -10.23 5.41 -11.14
N SER A 106 -10.67 5.48 -12.39
CA SER A 106 -11.31 4.38 -13.11
C SER A 106 -10.81 4.31 -14.55
N GLY A 107 -10.99 3.17 -15.22
CA GLY A 107 -10.56 2.97 -16.60
C GLY A 107 -9.07 3.27 -16.82
N GLY A 108 -8.71 3.91 -17.92
CA GLY A 108 -7.31 4.28 -18.23
C GLY A 108 -6.68 5.23 -17.20
N ARG A 109 -7.49 6.10 -16.57
CA ARG A 109 -7.02 7.01 -15.50
C ARG A 109 -6.52 6.24 -14.28
N ARG A 110 -7.06 5.03 -14.01
CA ARG A 110 -6.58 4.17 -12.92
C ARG A 110 -5.16 3.68 -13.16
N VAL A 111 -4.82 3.33 -14.39
CA VAL A 111 -3.47 2.88 -14.75
C VAL A 111 -2.47 4.03 -14.55
N VAL A 112 -2.79 5.22 -15.04
CA VAL A 112 -1.95 6.42 -14.85
C VAL A 112 -1.80 6.75 -13.36
N ALA A 113 -2.89 6.69 -12.59
CA ALA A 113 -2.87 6.92 -11.16
C ALA A 113 -2.02 5.86 -10.42
N ALA A 114 -2.09 4.59 -10.84
CA ALA A 114 -1.30 3.51 -10.26
C ALA A 114 0.21 3.71 -10.51
N LEU A 115 0.59 4.02 -11.75
CA LEU A 115 1.99 4.29 -12.09
C LEU A 115 2.51 5.53 -11.35
N GLY A 116 1.77 6.64 -11.40
CA GLY A 116 2.14 7.88 -10.70
C GLY A 116 2.22 7.70 -9.19
N PHE A 117 1.31 6.95 -8.60
CA PHE A 117 1.33 6.63 -7.18
C PHE A 117 2.51 5.73 -6.81
N GLY A 118 2.82 4.70 -7.63
CA GLY A 118 3.97 3.82 -7.42
C GLY A 118 5.29 4.58 -7.43
N VAL A 119 5.49 5.44 -8.43
CA VAL A 119 6.68 6.31 -8.52
C VAL A 119 6.73 7.31 -7.37
N GLY A 120 5.64 8.04 -7.14
CA GLY A 120 5.56 9.05 -6.10
C GLY A 120 5.80 8.49 -4.70
N SER A 121 5.21 7.34 -4.38
CA SER A 121 5.42 6.65 -3.10
C SER A 121 6.87 6.23 -2.90
N SER A 122 7.53 5.70 -3.94
CA SER A 122 8.94 5.32 -3.89
C SER A 122 9.84 6.52 -3.62
N LEU A 123 9.59 7.63 -4.29
CA LEU A 123 10.36 8.87 -4.10
C LEU A 123 10.12 9.50 -2.72
N VAL A 124 8.86 9.57 -2.27
CA VAL A 124 8.52 10.10 -0.93
C VAL A 124 9.21 9.27 0.15
N PHE A 125 9.10 7.94 0.06
CA PHE A 125 9.76 7.05 1.02
C PHE A 125 11.27 7.24 1.01
N TYR A 126 11.89 7.17 -0.16
CA TYR A 126 13.34 7.32 -0.32
C TYR A 126 13.86 8.65 0.22
N LEU A 127 13.28 9.76 -0.20
CA LEU A 127 13.74 11.08 0.21
C LEU A 127 13.58 11.29 1.71
N TRP A 128 12.44 10.92 2.27
CA TRP A 128 12.14 11.15 3.67
C TRP A 128 12.93 10.24 4.62
N THR A 129 13.07 8.96 4.30
CA THR A 129 13.81 8.03 5.16
C THR A 129 15.30 8.27 5.11
N ASN A 130 15.89 8.59 3.94
CA ASN A 130 17.32 8.93 3.85
C ASN A 130 17.64 10.28 4.48
N PHE A 131 16.72 11.24 4.45
CA PHE A 131 16.84 12.43 5.29
C PHE A 131 16.88 12.06 6.78
N GLY A 132 16.04 11.13 7.23
CA GLY A 132 16.07 10.62 8.60
C GLY A 132 17.36 9.92 8.97
N VAL A 133 17.89 9.09 8.06
CA VAL A 133 19.19 8.42 8.24
C VAL A 133 20.32 9.45 8.39
N TRP A 134 20.36 10.46 7.51
CA TRP A 134 21.33 11.55 7.65
C TRP A 134 21.15 12.31 8.96
N LEU A 135 19.91 12.68 9.32
CA LEU A 135 19.65 13.49 10.49
C LEU A 135 20.11 12.80 11.79
N GLN A 136 19.90 11.48 11.89
CA GLN A 136 20.34 10.69 13.04
C GLN A 136 21.84 10.39 13.01
N GLY A 137 22.42 10.23 11.83
CA GLY A 137 23.84 9.90 11.66
C GLY A 137 24.78 11.10 11.42
N ARG A 138 24.25 12.34 11.40
CA ARG A 138 25.06 13.54 11.13
C ARG A 138 26.11 13.76 12.20
N GLY A 139 27.32 14.04 11.75
CA GLY A 139 28.48 14.23 12.65
C GLY A 139 29.09 12.93 13.16
N THR A 140 28.50 11.76 12.84
CA THR A 140 29.05 10.43 13.18
C THR A 140 29.27 9.59 11.92
N PHE A 141 28.20 9.15 11.26
CA PHE A 141 28.26 8.35 10.02
C PHE A 141 28.29 9.21 8.75
N TYR A 142 27.71 10.42 8.82
CA TYR A 142 27.66 11.37 7.71
C TYR A 142 28.17 12.74 8.16
N PRO A 143 28.83 13.52 7.27
CA PRO A 143 29.09 14.94 7.51
C PRO A 143 27.80 15.68 7.90
N ALA A 144 27.94 16.70 8.76
CA ALA A 144 26.76 17.42 9.27
C ALA A 144 26.08 18.34 8.22
N GLY A 145 26.78 18.69 7.14
CA GLY A 145 26.34 19.60 6.08
C GLY A 145 25.60 18.92 4.94
N LEU A 146 25.39 19.67 3.86
CA LEU A 146 24.74 19.19 2.64
C LEU A 146 25.47 18.02 1.99
N ASP A 147 26.80 17.98 2.08
CA ASP A 147 27.61 16.86 1.57
C ASP A 147 27.20 15.53 2.21
N GLY A 148 26.97 15.54 3.52
CA GLY A 148 26.51 14.36 4.24
C GLY A 148 25.07 13.96 3.87
N LEU A 149 24.19 14.94 3.65
CA LEU A 149 22.83 14.67 3.17
C LEU A 149 22.86 14.04 1.76
N LEU A 150 23.67 14.59 0.86
CA LEU A 150 23.84 14.01 -0.47
C LEU A 150 24.44 12.62 -0.42
N ALA A 151 25.44 12.39 0.44
CA ALA A 151 26.03 11.07 0.66
C ALA A 151 24.98 10.04 1.15
N SER A 152 24.08 10.44 2.06
CA SER A 152 22.97 9.59 2.51
C SER A 152 22.02 9.24 1.37
N TYR A 153 21.66 10.18 0.50
CA TYR A 153 20.84 9.90 -0.68
C TYR A 153 21.54 8.96 -1.64
N VAL A 154 22.82 9.18 -1.94
CA VAL A 154 23.57 8.27 -2.81
C VAL A 154 23.63 6.86 -2.23
N ALA A 155 23.88 6.72 -0.93
CA ALA A 155 23.87 5.44 -0.23
C ALA A 155 22.49 4.75 -0.24
N GLY A 156 21.41 5.52 -0.35
CA GLY A 156 20.04 5.03 -0.42
C GLY A 156 19.59 4.53 -1.80
N LEU A 157 20.33 4.85 -2.89
CA LEU A 157 19.94 4.45 -4.26
C LEU A 157 19.75 2.92 -4.47
N PRO A 158 20.58 2.05 -3.88
CA PRO A 158 20.38 0.60 -3.97
C PRO A 158 19.02 0.14 -3.38
N PHE A 159 18.46 0.87 -2.44
CA PHE A 159 17.15 0.59 -1.83
C PHE A 159 15.99 1.21 -2.63
N LEU A 160 16.21 2.37 -3.26
CA LEU A 160 15.21 2.99 -4.12
C LEU A 160 14.91 2.14 -5.36
N ARG A 161 15.95 1.59 -6.00
CA ARG A 161 15.81 0.86 -7.26
C ARG A 161 14.83 -0.31 -7.18
N PRO A 162 14.96 -1.28 -6.28
CA PRO A 162 14.00 -2.40 -6.18
C PRO A 162 12.61 -1.95 -5.74
N MET A 163 12.48 -0.94 -4.87
CA MET A 163 11.19 -0.37 -4.50
C MET A 163 10.49 0.25 -5.70
N LEU A 164 11.19 1.06 -6.48
CA LEU A 164 10.65 1.73 -7.66
C LEU A 164 10.22 0.73 -8.73
N LEU A 165 11.09 -0.22 -9.08
CA LEU A 165 10.80 -1.25 -10.07
C LEU A 165 9.66 -2.18 -9.60
N GLY A 166 9.65 -2.56 -8.33
CA GLY A 166 8.57 -3.33 -7.73
C GLY A 166 7.24 -2.58 -7.80
N ASN A 167 7.22 -1.31 -7.43
CA ASN A 167 6.00 -0.50 -7.46
C ASN A 167 5.47 -0.23 -8.88
N LEU A 168 6.35 -0.15 -9.89
CA LEU A 168 5.94 -0.03 -11.30
C LEU A 168 5.21 -1.28 -11.81
N VAL A 169 5.36 -2.42 -11.16
CA VAL A 169 4.66 -3.67 -11.49
C VAL A 169 3.51 -3.93 -10.51
N LEU A 170 3.78 -3.92 -9.22
CA LEU A 170 2.85 -4.35 -8.18
C LEU A 170 1.65 -3.41 -8.00
N VAL A 171 1.85 -2.09 -8.16
CA VAL A 171 0.73 -1.13 -8.03
C VAL A 171 -0.23 -1.20 -9.22
N PRO A 172 0.20 -1.31 -10.49
CA PRO A 172 -0.69 -1.64 -11.61
C PRO A 172 -1.39 -2.99 -11.46
N VAL A 173 -0.73 -4.02 -10.93
CA VAL A 173 -1.38 -5.30 -10.60
C VAL A 173 -2.49 -5.10 -9.57
N ALA A 174 -2.23 -4.36 -8.49
CA ALA A 174 -3.27 -4.00 -7.52
C ALA A 174 -4.43 -3.21 -8.15
N ALA A 175 -4.14 -2.30 -9.09
CA ALA A 175 -5.17 -1.60 -9.85
C ALA A 175 -6.02 -2.54 -10.72
N ALA A 176 -5.40 -3.57 -11.31
CA ALA A 176 -6.10 -4.61 -12.06
C ALA A 176 -7.00 -5.46 -11.13
N VAL A 177 -6.54 -5.81 -9.94
CA VAL A 177 -7.36 -6.49 -8.92
C VAL A 177 -8.58 -5.67 -8.55
N VAL A 178 -8.43 -4.37 -8.27
CA VAL A 178 -9.55 -3.46 -7.99
C VAL A 178 -10.53 -3.43 -9.15
N ALA A 179 -10.03 -3.34 -10.40
CA ALA A 179 -10.87 -3.32 -11.60
C ALA A 179 -11.63 -4.65 -11.78
N LEU A 180 -10.99 -5.78 -11.51
CA LEU A 180 -11.60 -7.11 -11.58
C LEU A 180 -12.74 -7.24 -10.56
N VAL A 181 -12.48 -6.85 -9.31
CA VAL A 181 -13.49 -6.83 -8.26
C VAL A 181 -14.73 -6.03 -8.70
N GLU A 182 -14.53 -4.81 -9.21
CA GLU A 182 -15.62 -3.97 -9.70
C GLU A 182 -16.35 -4.56 -10.92
N ARG A 183 -15.65 -5.29 -11.80
CA ARG A 183 -16.27 -5.98 -12.94
C ARG A 183 -17.16 -7.14 -12.49
N LEU A 184 -16.66 -7.97 -11.57
CA LEU A 184 -17.41 -9.10 -11.04
C LEU A 184 -18.69 -8.65 -10.33
N GLU A 185 -18.64 -7.56 -9.58
CA GLU A 185 -19.85 -7.00 -8.95
C GLU A 185 -20.87 -6.51 -9.97
N ARG A 186 -20.44 -5.81 -11.01
CA ARG A 186 -21.35 -5.37 -12.07
C ARG A 186 -22.00 -6.54 -12.79
N ALA A 187 -21.23 -7.58 -13.10
CA ALA A 187 -21.76 -8.80 -13.75
C ALA A 187 -22.79 -9.50 -12.87
N HIS A 188 -22.52 -9.55 -11.57
CA HIS A 188 -23.44 -10.16 -10.60
C HIS A 188 -24.74 -9.36 -10.45
N ALA A 189 -24.65 -8.03 -10.37
CA ALA A 189 -25.81 -7.14 -10.26
C ALA A 189 -26.74 -7.24 -11.49
N VAL A 190 -26.18 -7.38 -12.71
CA VAL A 190 -26.97 -7.55 -13.93
C VAL A 190 -27.68 -8.90 -13.96
N GLY A 191 -27.02 -9.99 -13.49
CA GLY A 191 -27.61 -11.33 -13.45
C GLY A 191 -28.73 -11.51 -12.41
N THR A 192 -28.83 -10.59 -11.44
CA THR A 192 -29.87 -10.62 -10.38
C THR A 192 -31.02 -9.66 -10.64
N ALA A 193 -31.00 -8.86 -11.72
CA ALA A 193 -32.11 -8.01 -12.07
C ALA A 193 -33.33 -8.86 -12.48
N PRO A 194 -34.55 -8.62 -11.91
CA PRO A 194 -35.74 -9.35 -12.29
C PRO A 194 -36.01 -9.13 -13.80
N THR A 195 -36.19 -10.21 -14.54
CA THR A 195 -36.66 -10.14 -15.93
C THR A 195 -38.04 -9.46 -15.89
N ALA A 196 -38.13 -8.24 -16.46
CA ALA A 196 -39.43 -7.58 -16.63
C ALA A 196 -40.29 -8.48 -17.51
N ALA A 197 -41.30 -9.06 -16.92
CA ALA A 197 -42.34 -9.85 -17.57
C ALA A 197 -43.42 -8.93 -18.17
#